data_b8e2dca31972351a7dd1a6de78e19189
#
_entry.id   b8e2dca31972351a7dd1a6de78e19189
#
_cell.length_a   1.000
_cell.length_b   1.000
_cell.length_c   1.000
_cell.angle_alpha   90.00
_cell.angle_beta   90.00
_cell.angle_gamma   90.00
#
_symmetry.space_group_name_H-M   'P 1'
#
loop_
_entity.id
_entity.type
_entity.pdbx_description
1 polymer ?
#
loop_
_entity_poly.entity_id
_entity_poly.type
_entity_poly.pdbx_seq_one_letter_code
_entity_poly.pdbx_strand_id
1 'polypeptide(L)'
;MARTFRLALAQINPTVGDITGNTAKILDYLERAREAQADLVAFPELAITGYPPEDLLFKKSFLTDNVAAMEKVAAVSQGIAVVLGYVHIVSLERQSEEVGPQVTNAAALCYDGRLIDTYHKIFLPNYGVFDEQRYFQRGSECPVYTIGGVAVGVNICEDIWYPVGPTTVQCQAGAELIVNINASPFHAGKRAFREDMIAQRALENGLTVAYVNTVGGQDELVFDGGSMICDSTGGLVARGPAFQESLLITDLSFKEPSARPKHKPANADADAGAGVGTPKNVTVSEAGTETKPSLEAQTILVGMDGPEEIYRALVMGTGDYLRKVGFTKALIGLSGGVDSALTATVAVDALGKENVIGITMPSRYSSEGSISDSKKLAGNLGLDLWELPIEPAHQALTDMLAERFKGTEANVAEENVQARVRGNVLMTVSNKFGWIVLTTGNKSEMAMGYATLYGDMAGGFAVLKDVPKTTVYELCRWRNGQGQAFGTMDGVIPVAILDKPPSAELREGQLDADSLPPYEVLDPVVEAYVENDLGYQEMVAQGFDPQVVRQVIAAVDRNEYKRRQAPPGVKITHRAFGKDRRFPIVNRYRQHEGG
;
A
#
# COMPACT_ATOMS: atom_id res chain seq x y z
N MET A 1 39.30 -19.41 5.57
CA MET A 1 38.06 -19.88 6.24
C MET A 1 36.91 -19.02 5.73
N ALA A 2 35.67 -19.48 5.81
CA ALA A 2 34.53 -18.62 5.48
C ALA A 2 34.35 -17.56 6.58
N ARG A 3 33.99 -16.33 6.21
CA ARG A 3 33.62 -15.27 7.16
C ARG A 3 32.12 -15.34 7.38
N THR A 4 31.70 -15.38 8.64
CA THR A 4 30.28 -15.31 8.99
C THR A 4 29.88 -13.86 9.27
N PHE A 5 28.82 -13.41 8.64
CA PHE A 5 28.26 -12.06 8.78
C PHE A 5 26.81 -12.16 9.22
N ARG A 6 26.45 -11.65 10.38
CA ARG A 6 25.08 -11.65 10.90
C ARG A 6 24.38 -10.37 10.50
N LEU A 7 23.38 -10.54 9.64
CA LEU A 7 22.55 -9.44 9.13
C LEU A 7 21.18 -9.45 9.81
N ALA A 8 20.73 -8.28 10.25
CA ALA A 8 19.37 -8.05 10.74
C ALA A 8 18.62 -7.09 9.79
N LEU A 9 17.43 -7.49 9.34
CA LEU A 9 16.53 -6.66 8.55
C LEU A 9 15.32 -6.30 9.41
N ALA A 10 15.18 -5.03 9.75
CA ALA A 10 14.10 -4.50 10.59
C ALA A 10 12.91 -4.08 9.73
N GLN A 11 11.94 -4.96 9.56
CA GLN A 11 10.68 -4.68 8.88
C GLN A 11 9.73 -4.00 9.85
N ILE A 12 9.64 -2.68 9.79
CA ILE A 12 8.86 -1.86 10.72
C ILE A 12 7.72 -1.12 10.03
N ASN A 13 6.70 -0.72 10.81
CA ASN A 13 5.56 0.08 10.40
C ASN A 13 5.72 1.52 10.93
N PRO A 14 6.37 2.43 10.19
CA PRO A 14 6.48 3.83 10.55
C PRO A 14 5.17 4.58 10.26
N THR A 15 4.93 5.66 10.99
CA THR A 15 3.85 6.60 10.70
C THR A 15 4.45 7.89 10.12
N VAL A 16 3.94 8.36 9.00
CA VAL A 16 4.40 9.62 8.41
C VAL A 16 4.22 10.77 9.40
N GLY A 17 5.31 11.50 9.64
CA GLY A 17 5.32 12.67 10.53
C GLY A 17 5.54 12.34 12.01
N ASP A 18 5.39 11.11 12.46
CA ASP A 18 5.68 10.71 13.86
C ASP A 18 7.17 10.39 14.06
N ILE A 19 8.02 11.43 13.90
CA ILE A 19 9.47 11.27 14.06
C ILE A 19 9.83 10.67 15.42
N THR A 20 9.13 11.05 16.48
CA THR A 20 9.41 10.57 17.83
C THR A 20 9.06 9.09 17.99
N GLY A 21 7.86 8.66 17.58
CA GLY A 21 7.42 7.26 17.65
C GLY A 21 8.23 6.36 16.73
N ASN A 22 8.52 6.81 15.50
CA ASN A 22 9.35 6.07 14.57
C ASN A 22 10.78 5.89 15.13
N THR A 23 11.37 6.94 15.73
CA THR A 23 12.70 6.87 16.35
C THR A 23 12.70 5.89 17.51
N ALA A 24 11.70 5.92 18.38
CA ALA A 24 11.59 4.98 19.50
C ALA A 24 11.53 3.52 19.02
N LYS A 25 10.75 3.25 17.96
CA LYS A 25 10.68 1.94 17.31
C LYS A 25 12.02 1.51 16.71
N ILE A 26 12.72 2.40 16.02
CA ILE A 26 14.04 2.14 15.46
C ILE A 26 15.03 1.78 16.56
N LEU A 27 15.02 2.49 17.68
CA LEU A 27 15.90 2.21 18.83
C LEU A 27 15.61 0.84 19.47
N ASP A 28 14.34 0.44 19.61
CA ASP A 28 13.95 -0.88 20.10
C ASP A 28 14.49 -2.00 19.20
N TYR A 29 14.28 -1.87 17.87
CA TYR A 29 14.76 -2.86 16.91
C TYR A 29 16.29 -2.91 16.82
N LEU A 30 16.98 -1.78 16.98
CA LEU A 30 18.44 -1.71 17.06
C LEU A 30 18.96 -2.47 18.28
N GLU A 31 18.33 -2.30 19.44
CA GLU A 31 18.75 -3.03 20.66
C GLU A 31 18.55 -4.54 20.49
N ARG A 32 17.42 -4.97 19.97
CA ARG A 32 17.15 -6.39 19.65
C ARG A 32 18.17 -6.97 18.66
N ALA A 33 18.58 -6.21 17.65
CA ALA A 33 19.62 -6.61 16.70
C ALA A 33 20.99 -6.72 17.39
N ARG A 34 21.30 -5.81 18.34
CA ARG A 34 22.52 -5.85 19.15
C ARG A 34 22.56 -7.06 20.09
N GLU A 35 21.45 -7.36 20.78
CA GLU A 35 21.31 -8.55 21.62
C GLU A 35 21.55 -9.84 20.82
N ALA A 36 21.11 -9.86 19.56
CA ALA A 36 21.36 -10.96 18.64
C ALA A 36 22.79 -10.95 18.06
N GLN A 37 23.65 -10.01 18.45
CA GLN A 37 25.02 -9.84 17.96
C GLN A 37 25.10 -9.67 16.42
N ALA A 38 24.19 -8.91 15.83
CA ALA A 38 24.23 -8.59 14.42
C ALA A 38 25.44 -7.68 14.10
N ASP A 39 26.07 -7.92 12.96
CA ASP A 39 27.13 -7.04 12.44
C ASP A 39 26.55 -5.77 11.82
N LEU A 40 25.35 -5.92 11.24
CA LEU A 40 24.61 -4.85 10.60
C LEU A 40 23.11 -5.03 10.83
N VAL A 41 22.43 -3.93 11.15
CA VAL A 41 20.97 -3.83 11.07
C VAL A 41 20.57 -2.81 10.01
N ALA A 42 19.60 -3.18 9.16
CA ALA A 42 19.06 -2.30 8.12
C ALA A 42 17.59 -1.98 8.39
N PHE A 43 17.25 -0.70 8.29
CA PHE A 43 15.90 -0.16 8.40
C PHE A 43 15.38 0.28 7.02
N PRO A 44 14.05 0.34 6.82
CA PRO A 44 13.45 0.74 5.55
C PRO A 44 13.84 2.15 5.08
N GLU A 45 13.55 2.42 3.82
CA GLU A 45 13.59 3.74 3.20
C GLU A 45 12.74 4.73 4.01
N LEU A 46 13.30 5.94 4.27
CA LEU A 46 12.64 7.02 5.02
C LEU A 46 12.02 6.56 6.36
N ALA A 47 12.65 5.61 7.05
CA ALA A 47 12.13 5.02 8.28
C ALA A 47 11.86 6.04 9.39
N ILE A 48 12.64 7.14 9.46
CA ILE A 48 12.46 8.21 10.46
C ILE A 48 11.21 9.04 10.17
N THR A 49 11.03 9.48 8.92
CA THR A 49 9.92 10.36 8.52
C THR A 49 8.63 9.61 8.23
N GLY A 50 8.72 8.29 7.94
CA GLY A 50 7.70 7.54 7.23
C GLY A 50 7.66 7.89 5.74
N TYR A 51 7.04 7.03 4.92
CA TYR A 51 6.94 7.17 3.47
C TYR A 51 5.47 7.15 3.01
N PRO A 52 5.02 8.07 2.11
CA PRO A 52 5.74 9.22 1.59
C PRO A 52 5.52 10.49 2.45
N PRO A 53 6.56 11.25 2.78
CA PRO A 53 6.42 12.46 3.61
C PRO A 53 5.85 13.67 2.86
N GLU A 54 5.86 13.66 1.54
CA GLU A 54 5.29 14.67 0.65
C GLU A 54 5.62 16.13 1.07
N ASP A 55 4.62 17.03 1.11
CA ASP A 55 4.82 18.47 1.41
C ASP A 55 5.31 18.76 2.85
N LEU A 56 5.41 17.76 3.73
CA LEU A 56 6.13 17.91 4.99
C LEU A 56 7.60 18.26 4.76
N LEU A 57 8.17 17.83 3.63
CA LEU A 57 9.55 18.15 3.22
C LEU A 57 9.79 19.65 2.98
N PHE A 58 8.73 20.47 2.85
CA PHE A 58 8.85 21.93 2.78
C PHE A 58 8.90 22.59 4.16
N LYS A 59 8.77 21.85 5.25
CA LYS A 59 8.80 22.35 6.62
C LYS A 59 10.21 22.22 7.21
N LYS A 60 10.89 23.34 7.44
CA LYS A 60 12.26 23.35 7.99
C LYS A 60 12.39 22.61 9.33
N SER A 61 11.41 22.79 10.23
CA SER A 61 11.41 22.10 11.52
C SER A 61 11.33 20.58 11.35
N PHE A 62 10.46 20.09 10.45
CA PHE A 62 10.35 18.66 10.15
C PHE A 62 11.68 18.06 9.66
N LEU A 63 12.39 18.80 8.79
CA LEU A 63 13.70 18.38 8.29
C LEU A 63 14.77 18.37 9.39
N THR A 64 14.81 19.41 10.25
CA THR A 64 15.77 19.45 11.36
C THR A 64 15.48 18.40 12.42
N ASP A 65 14.21 18.12 12.73
CA ASP A 65 13.83 17.08 13.67
C ASP A 65 14.19 15.67 13.16
N ASN A 66 14.04 15.43 11.85
CA ASN A 66 14.47 14.19 11.21
C ASN A 66 16.00 13.99 11.31
N VAL A 67 16.82 15.03 11.09
CA VAL A 67 18.27 14.92 11.24
C VAL A 67 18.65 14.69 12.70
N ALA A 68 18.05 15.41 13.63
CA ALA A 68 18.29 15.20 15.07
C ALA A 68 17.90 13.77 15.53
N ALA A 69 16.88 13.19 14.93
CA ALA A 69 16.49 11.80 15.18
C ALA A 69 17.54 10.81 14.63
N MET A 70 18.06 11.04 13.42
CA MET A 70 19.15 10.25 12.85
C MET A 70 20.38 10.30 13.75
N GLU A 71 20.76 11.47 14.24
CA GLU A 71 21.90 11.66 15.16
C GLU A 71 21.70 10.89 16.48
N LYS A 72 20.48 10.85 17.02
CA LYS A 72 20.17 10.03 18.22
C LYS A 72 20.37 8.53 17.95
N VAL A 73 19.96 8.03 16.79
CA VAL A 73 20.20 6.64 16.41
C VAL A 73 21.69 6.38 16.20
N ALA A 74 22.39 7.28 15.54
CA ALA A 74 23.85 7.19 15.35
C ALA A 74 24.58 7.11 16.71
N ALA A 75 24.21 7.94 17.68
CA ALA A 75 24.85 7.99 19.00
C ALA A 75 24.79 6.66 19.78
N VAL A 76 23.85 5.77 19.46
CA VAL A 76 23.72 4.46 20.12
C VAL A 76 24.14 3.28 19.24
N SER A 77 24.88 3.50 18.16
CA SER A 77 25.32 2.46 17.22
C SER A 77 26.65 1.77 17.61
N GLN A 78 26.99 1.73 18.92
CA GLN A 78 28.20 1.07 19.38
C GLN A 78 28.19 -0.42 19.06
N GLY A 79 29.27 -0.90 18.42
CA GLY A 79 29.50 -2.31 18.13
C GLY A 79 28.62 -2.92 17.05
N ILE A 80 27.75 -2.15 16.41
CA ILE A 80 26.86 -2.59 15.32
C ILE A 80 26.76 -1.52 14.23
N ALA A 81 26.87 -1.92 12.97
CA ALA A 81 26.57 -1.03 11.86
C ALA A 81 25.06 -0.85 11.65
N VAL A 82 24.62 0.37 11.37
CA VAL A 82 23.21 0.70 11.17
C VAL A 82 23.04 1.36 9.80
N VAL A 83 22.19 0.78 8.95
CA VAL A 83 21.73 1.41 7.72
C VAL A 83 20.31 1.93 7.96
N LEU A 84 20.12 3.24 7.88
CA LEU A 84 18.88 3.92 8.28
C LEU A 84 18.38 4.87 7.21
N GLY A 85 17.16 4.61 6.69
CA GLY A 85 16.49 5.52 5.75
C GLY A 85 16.05 6.82 6.44
N TYR A 86 16.46 7.98 5.90
CA TYR A 86 16.13 9.31 6.40
C TYR A 86 16.17 10.36 5.29
N VAL A 87 15.79 11.60 5.61
CA VAL A 87 15.93 12.75 4.71
C VAL A 87 17.23 13.49 5.01
N HIS A 88 18.15 13.52 4.04
CA HIS A 88 19.38 14.31 4.20
C HIS A 88 19.17 15.74 3.67
N ILE A 89 19.61 16.72 4.45
CA ILE A 89 19.52 18.15 4.12
C ILE A 89 20.79 18.57 3.37
N VAL A 90 20.64 18.96 2.12
CA VAL A 90 21.71 19.60 1.34
C VAL A 90 21.74 21.10 1.64
N SER A 91 20.57 21.76 1.62
CA SER A 91 20.41 23.16 1.99
C SER A 91 19.00 23.44 2.48
N LEU A 92 18.88 24.21 3.56
CA LEU A 92 17.59 24.72 4.07
C LEU A 92 17.12 26.00 3.37
N GLU A 93 17.96 26.58 2.52
CA GLU A 93 17.59 27.74 1.73
C GLU A 93 16.65 27.33 0.59
N ARG A 94 15.57 28.07 0.42
CA ARG A 94 14.67 27.88 -0.72
C ARG A 94 15.30 28.46 -1.97
N GLN A 95 15.29 27.74 -3.06
CA GLN A 95 15.75 28.25 -4.36
C GLN A 95 14.79 29.29 -4.95
N SER A 96 13.48 29.20 -4.64
CA SER A 96 12.45 30.19 -4.98
C SER A 96 11.23 30.04 -4.03
N GLU A 97 10.19 30.86 -4.19
CA GLU A 97 8.93 30.68 -3.45
C GLU A 97 8.25 29.35 -3.75
N GLU A 98 8.43 28.81 -4.95
CA GLU A 98 7.81 27.56 -5.42
C GLU A 98 8.70 26.32 -5.18
N VAL A 99 10.01 26.50 -5.02
CA VAL A 99 10.98 25.41 -4.82
C VAL A 99 11.41 25.38 -3.36
N GLY A 100 11.18 24.23 -2.71
CA GLY A 100 11.49 23.99 -1.31
C GLY A 100 12.99 23.91 -0.98
N PRO A 101 13.34 23.50 0.24
CA PRO A 101 14.69 23.15 0.64
C PRO A 101 15.29 22.08 -0.27
N GLN A 102 16.63 22.07 -0.39
CA GLN A 102 17.33 21.01 -1.14
C GLN A 102 17.55 19.82 -0.21
N VAL A 103 16.91 18.71 -0.53
CA VAL A 103 16.98 17.46 0.25
C VAL A 103 17.18 16.26 -0.65
N THR A 104 17.68 15.17 -0.09
CA THR A 104 17.80 13.88 -0.76
C THR A 104 17.12 12.79 0.05
N ASN A 105 16.56 11.80 -0.63
CA ASN A 105 16.17 10.52 -0.03
C ASN A 105 17.46 9.75 0.22
N ALA A 106 17.77 9.43 1.47
CA ALA A 106 19.10 8.99 1.86
C ALA A 106 19.10 7.81 2.83
N ALA A 107 20.20 7.05 2.81
CA ALA A 107 20.52 6.04 3.80
C ALA A 107 21.76 6.48 4.60
N ALA A 108 21.61 6.73 5.89
CA ALA A 108 22.69 6.95 6.82
C ALA A 108 23.37 5.62 7.15
N LEU A 109 24.69 5.55 7.05
CA LEU A 109 25.50 4.50 7.64
C LEU A 109 26.10 5.00 8.95
N CYS A 110 25.64 4.44 10.06
CA CYS A 110 26.14 4.77 11.39
C CYS A 110 26.92 3.60 11.97
N TYR A 111 28.00 3.90 12.69
CA TYR A 111 28.81 2.91 13.42
C TYR A 111 29.57 3.59 14.54
N ASP A 112 29.69 2.88 15.67
CA ASP A 112 30.48 3.29 16.84
C ASP A 112 30.19 4.73 17.32
N GLY A 113 28.89 5.03 17.42
CA GLY A 113 28.37 6.29 17.99
C GLY A 113 28.36 7.47 17.03
N ARG A 114 28.57 7.27 15.74
CA ARG A 114 28.65 8.37 14.77
C ARG A 114 28.11 8.01 13.38
N LEU A 115 27.70 9.02 12.63
CA LEU A 115 27.47 8.92 11.19
C LEU A 115 28.83 8.76 10.48
N ILE A 116 28.97 7.68 9.72
CA ILE A 116 30.16 7.38 8.93
C ILE A 116 30.06 7.98 7.54
N ASP A 117 28.93 7.73 6.86
CA ASP A 117 28.68 8.19 5.49
C ASP A 117 27.18 8.22 5.21
N THR A 118 26.79 8.81 4.08
CA THR A 118 25.41 8.90 3.61
C THR A 118 25.34 8.50 2.14
N TYR A 119 24.52 7.49 1.83
CA TYR A 119 24.13 7.19 0.47
C TYR A 119 22.92 8.04 0.07
N HIS A 120 22.92 8.60 -1.12
CA HIS A 120 21.81 9.36 -1.70
C HIS A 120 21.18 8.60 -2.85
N LYS A 121 19.86 8.40 -2.82
CA LYS A 121 19.09 7.69 -3.85
C LYS A 121 19.36 8.27 -5.23
N ILE A 122 19.67 7.40 -6.20
CA ILE A 122 20.07 7.81 -7.54
C ILE A 122 18.85 7.80 -8.48
N PHE A 123 18.04 6.77 -8.46
CA PHE A 123 16.84 6.68 -9.29
C PHE A 123 15.62 7.13 -8.50
N LEU A 124 15.04 8.27 -8.89
CA LEU A 124 13.87 8.87 -8.26
C LEU A 124 12.64 8.56 -9.08
N PRO A 125 11.75 7.64 -8.65
CA PRO A 125 10.55 7.31 -9.39
C PRO A 125 9.59 8.50 -9.45
N ASN A 126 8.98 8.69 -10.64
CA ASN A 126 8.03 9.77 -10.90
C ASN A 126 6.87 9.26 -11.77
N TYR A 127 6.30 8.13 -11.39
CA TYR A 127 5.20 7.44 -12.06
C TYR A 127 4.24 6.82 -11.03
N GLY A 128 3.00 6.53 -11.42
CA GLY A 128 1.99 5.98 -10.53
C GLY A 128 1.80 6.85 -9.29
N VAL A 129 2.01 6.27 -8.12
CA VAL A 129 1.91 6.95 -6.81
C VAL A 129 3.13 7.77 -6.45
N PHE A 130 4.23 7.61 -7.19
CA PHE A 130 5.49 8.26 -6.87
C PHE A 130 5.59 9.66 -7.51
N ASP A 131 6.17 10.59 -6.75
CA ASP A 131 6.44 11.97 -7.17
C ASP A 131 7.76 12.47 -6.55
N GLU A 132 8.79 11.59 -6.51
CA GLU A 132 10.02 11.86 -5.77
C GLU A 132 10.86 12.98 -6.39
N GLN A 133 10.81 13.15 -7.73
CA GLN A 133 11.53 14.23 -8.42
C GLN A 133 11.03 15.62 -8.04
N ARG A 134 9.82 15.74 -7.49
CA ARG A 134 9.27 16.99 -6.96
C ARG A 134 10.01 17.46 -5.70
N TYR A 135 10.52 16.52 -4.92
CA TYR A 135 11.01 16.77 -3.57
C TYR A 135 12.49 16.57 -3.42
N PHE A 136 13.05 15.54 -4.06
CA PHE A 136 14.42 15.09 -3.80
C PHE A 136 15.37 15.39 -4.95
N GLN A 137 16.59 15.70 -4.56
CA GLN A 137 17.72 15.74 -5.48
C GLN A 137 18.31 14.34 -5.64
N ARG A 138 18.85 14.06 -6.81
CA ARG A 138 19.46 12.81 -7.18
C ARG A 138 20.86 12.67 -6.60
N GLY A 139 21.23 11.45 -6.12
CA GLY A 139 22.58 11.08 -5.75
C GLY A 139 23.49 10.86 -6.96
N SER A 140 24.81 10.71 -6.68
CA SER A 140 25.84 10.50 -7.71
C SER A 140 26.94 9.52 -7.31
N GLU A 141 26.97 9.02 -6.08
CA GLU A 141 27.97 8.09 -5.58
C GLU A 141 27.36 6.73 -5.24
N CYS A 142 28.10 5.65 -5.52
CA CYS A 142 27.74 4.27 -5.20
C CYS A 142 28.74 3.70 -4.20
N PRO A 143 28.60 3.97 -2.90
CA PRO A 143 29.55 3.54 -1.90
C PRO A 143 29.49 2.02 -1.66
N VAL A 144 30.66 1.46 -1.38
CA VAL A 144 30.87 0.11 -0.86
C VAL A 144 31.57 0.21 0.48
N TYR A 145 30.96 -0.32 1.51
CA TYR A 145 31.41 -0.22 2.89
C TYR A 145 32.01 -1.55 3.34
N THR A 146 33.24 -1.53 3.87
CA THR A 146 33.80 -2.72 4.54
C THR A 146 33.31 -2.75 5.97
N ILE A 147 32.39 -3.67 6.29
CA ILE A 147 31.79 -3.86 7.61
C ILE A 147 32.07 -5.28 8.08
N GLY A 148 32.70 -5.47 9.22
CA GLY A 148 33.08 -6.80 9.70
C GLY A 148 33.90 -7.59 8.69
N GLY A 149 34.70 -6.91 7.88
CA GLY A 149 35.50 -7.48 6.80
C GLY A 149 34.70 -7.90 5.55
N VAL A 150 33.38 -7.66 5.47
CA VAL A 150 32.52 -7.91 4.30
C VAL A 150 32.28 -6.62 3.54
N ALA A 151 32.39 -6.65 2.21
CA ALA A 151 32.13 -5.49 1.35
C ALA A 151 30.61 -5.37 1.05
N VAL A 152 29.98 -4.34 1.63
CA VAL A 152 28.52 -4.11 1.60
C VAL A 152 28.21 -2.88 0.76
N GLY A 153 27.46 -3.04 -0.32
CA GLY A 153 26.84 -1.94 -1.05
C GLY A 153 25.48 -1.60 -0.42
N VAL A 154 25.17 -0.31 -0.33
CA VAL A 154 23.85 0.18 0.15
C VAL A 154 23.20 0.96 -0.97
N ASN A 155 21.94 0.67 -1.27
CA ASN A 155 21.12 1.45 -2.21
C ASN A 155 19.64 1.45 -1.79
N ILE A 156 18.81 2.28 -2.46
CA ILE A 156 17.44 2.57 -2.00
C ILE A 156 16.44 2.23 -3.11
N CYS A 157 15.55 1.30 -2.81
CA CYS A 157 14.30 1.00 -3.53
C CYS A 157 14.51 0.92 -5.05
N GLU A 158 14.12 1.95 -5.81
CA GLU A 158 14.19 2.02 -7.27
C GLU A 158 15.59 1.72 -7.85
N ASP A 159 16.65 1.94 -7.07
CA ASP A 159 18.03 1.74 -7.51
C ASP A 159 18.36 0.30 -7.91
N ILE A 160 17.60 -0.69 -7.43
CA ILE A 160 17.80 -2.12 -7.76
C ILE A 160 16.90 -2.63 -8.89
N TRP A 161 15.90 -1.86 -9.30
CA TRP A 161 14.91 -2.31 -10.28
C TRP A 161 15.47 -2.43 -11.71
N TYR A 162 16.51 -1.69 -12.03
CA TYR A 162 17.12 -1.69 -13.36
C TYR A 162 18.27 -2.69 -13.46
N PRO A 163 18.42 -3.39 -14.60
CA PRO A 163 19.53 -4.33 -14.82
C PRO A 163 20.91 -3.67 -14.73
N VAL A 164 21.01 -2.39 -15.11
CA VAL A 164 22.21 -1.57 -14.98
C VAL A 164 21.88 -0.38 -14.10
N GLY A 165 22.55 -0.29 -12.96
CA GLY A 165 22.29 0.74 -11.96
C GLY A 165 23.30 0.73 -10.82
N PRO A 166 22.99 1.36 -9.70
CA PRO A 166 23.86 1.42 -8.53
C PRO A 166 24.39 0.05 -8.08
N THR A 167 23.55 -0.99 -8.11
CA THR A 167 23.93 -2.37 -7.77
C THR A 167 25.08 -2.88 -8.65
N THR A 168 25.03 -2.63 -9.96
CA THR A 168 26.08 -3.03 -10.90
C THR A 168 27.39 -2.30 -10.61
N VAL A 169 27.35 -0.99 -10.33
CA VAL A 169 28.52 -0.19 -9.98
C VAL A 169 29.14 -0.66 -8.67
N GLN A 170 28.33 -0.92 -7.65
CA GLN A 170 28.78 -1.46 -6.36
C GLN A 170 29.39 -2.85 -6.50
N CYS A 171 28.81 -3.72 -7.33
CA CYS A 171 29.39 -5.03 -7.64
C CYS A 171 30.79 -4.89 -8.29
N GLN A 172 30.94 -4.02 -9.29
CA GLN A 172 32.22 -3.74 -9.94
C GLN A 172 33.25 -3.16 -8.95
N ALA A 173 32.81 -2.40 -7.95
CA ALA A 173 33.64 -1.88 -6.87
C ALA A 173 34.00 -2.93 -5.79
N GLY A 174 33.51 -4.16 -5.93
CA GLY A 174 33.85 -5.30 -5.08
C GLY A 174 32.85 -5.62 -3.97
N ALA A 175 31.62 -5.14 -4.04
CA ALA A 175 30.56 -5.54 -3.10
C ALA A 175 30.33 -7.05 -3.14
N GLU A 176 30.04 -7.64 -1.98
CA GLU A 176 29.68 -9.04 -1.77
C GLU A 176 28.23 -9.18 -1.37
N LEU A 177 27.73 -8.17 -0.70
CA LEU A 177 26.37 -8.02 -0.20
C LEU A 177 25.81 -6.67 -0.67
N ILE A 178 24.61 -6.67 -1.20
CA ILE A 178 23.81 -5.45 -1.35
C ILE A 178 22.75 -5.43 -0.27
N VAL A 179 22.64 -4.31 0.43
CA VAL A 179 21.53 -3.97 1.32
C VAL A 179 20.67 -2.92 0.62
N ASN A 180 19.53 -3.33 0.11
CA ASN A 180 18.56 -2.45 -0.53
C ASN A 180 17.43 -2.15 0.45
N ILE A 181 17.28 -0.89 0.86
CA ILE A 181 16.24 -0.43 1.79
C ILE A 181 15.05 0.14 1.02
N ASN A 182 13.82 -0.19 1.44
CA ASN A 182 12.64 0.04 0.62
C ASN A 182 11.44 0.58 1.37
N ALA A 183 10.62 1.34 0.63
CA ALA A 183 9.22 1.61 0.89
C ALA A 183 8.43 1.29 -0.39
N SER A 184 8.46 0.02 -0.81
CA SER A 184 7.81 -0.45 -2.03
C SER A 184 6.34 -0.78 -1.78
N PRO A 185 5.37 -0.02 -2.35
CA PRO A 185 3.96 -0.24 -2.12
C PRO A 185 3.47 -1.57 -2.69
N PHE A 186 2.49 -2.14 -2.02
CA PHE A 186 1.77 -3.34 -2.43
C PHE A 186 0.83 -3.08 -3.63
N HIS A 187 0.71 -4.06 -4.47
CA HIS A 187 -0.46 -4.39 -5.29
C HIS A 187 -0.52 -5.90 -5.48
N ALA A 188 -1.69 -6.44 -5.79
CA ALA A 188 -1.88 -7.88 -6.00
C ALA A 188 -0.86 -8.45 -7.00
N GLY A 189 -0.22 -9.57 -6.65
CA GLY A 189 0.80 -10.24 -7.48
C GLY A 189 2.21 -9.61 -7.46
N LYS A 190 2.40 -8.41 -6.89
CA LYS A 190 3.71 -7.72 -6.90
C LYS A 190 4.78 -8.47 -6.14
N ARG A 191 4.41 -9.23 -5.10
CA ARG A 191 5.36 -9.99 -4.30
C ARG A 191 6.17 -10.96 -5.15
N ALA A 192 5.52 -11.79 -5.94
CA ALA A 192 6.19 -12.77 -6.80
C ALA A 192 7.13 -12.08 -7.80
N PHE A 193 6.65 -11.03 -8.47
CA PHE A 193 7.47 -10.25 -9.40
C PHE A 193 8.71 -9.64 -8.71
N ARG A 194 8.57 -9.14 -7.48
CA ARG A 194 9.67 -8.58 -6.69
C ARG A 194 10.69 -9.63 -6.29
N GLU A 195 10.24 -10.83 -5.88
CA GLU A 195 11.13 -11.96 -5.55
C GLU A 195 11.95 -12.38 -6.76
N ASP A 196 11.31 -12.57 -7.91
CA ASP A 196 11.98 -12.95 -9.16
C ASP A 196 13.01 -11.88 -9.57
N MET A 197 12.66 -10.60 -9.47
CA MET A 197 13.55 -9.48 -9.79
C MET A 197 14.77 -9.49 -8.86
N ILE A 198 14.59 -9.62 -7.55
CA ILE A 198 15.71 -9.64 -6.58
C ILE A 198 16.62 -10.86 -6.81
N ALA A 199 16.03 -12.03 -7.03
CA ALA A 199 16.78 -13.25 -7.36
C ALA A 199 17.60 -13.07 -8.65
N GLN A 200 17.01 -12.44 -9.66
CA GLN A 200 17.70 -12.12 -10.91
C GLN A 200 18.86 -11.13 -10.70
N ARG A 201 18.69 -10.07 -9.91
CA ARG A 201 19.77 -9.11 -9.60
C ARG A 201 20.91 -9.76 -8.83
N ALA A 202 20.60 -10.67 -7.89
CA ALA A 202 21.60 -11.44 -7.17
C ALA A 202 22.42 -12.32 -8.13
N LEU A 203 21.74 -13.07 -9.01
CA LEU A 203 22.35 -13.95 -9.99
C LEU A 203 23.20 -13.18 -11.02
N GLU A 204 22.67 -12.11 -11.62
CA GLU A 204 23.35 -11.30 -12.65
C GLU A 204 24.64 -10.66 -12.15
N ASN A 205 24.67 -10.27 -10.88
CA ASN A 205 25.82 -9.63 -10.25
C ASN A 205 26.69 -10.62 -9.44
N GLY A 206 26.26 -11.87 -9.24
CA GLY A 206 26.99 -12.89 -8.51
C GLY A 206 27.25 -12.54 -7.05
N LEU A 207 26.31 -11.84 -6.40
CA LEU A 207 26.42 -11.36 -5.03
C LEU A 207 25.12 -11.63 -4.24
N THR A 208 25.21 -11.56 -2.92
CA THR A 208 24.03 -11.67 -2.05
C THR A 208 23.24 -10.36 -2.06
N VAL A 209 21.91 -10.43 -2.16
CA VAL A 209 21.02 -9.27 -2.04
C VAL A 209 20.12 -9.43 -0.83
N ALA A 210 20.17 -8.46 0.07
CA ALA A 210 19.26 -8.32 1.19
C ALA A 210 18.32 -7.14 0.92
N TYR A 211 17.02 -7.44 0.88
CA TYR A 211 15.96 -6.50 0.59
C TYR A 211 15.14 -6.29 1.87
N VAL A 212 15.18 -5.11 2.47
CA VAL A 212 14.33 -4.74 3.61
C VAL A 212 13.24 -3.79 3.17
N ASN A 213 11.98 -4.14 3.45
CA ASN A 213 10.83 -3.33 3.07
C ASN A 213 10.07 -2.86 4.32
N THR A 214 9.46 -1.68 4.22
CA THR A 214 8.50 -1.22 5.23
C THR A 214 7.23 -2.07 5.19
N VAL A 215 6.48 -2.07 6.27
CA VAL A 215 5.17 -2.73 6.38
C VAL A 215 4.15 -1.73 6.94
N GLY A 216 2.87 -1.89 6.61
CA GLY A 216 1.79 -1.05 7.15
C GLY A 216 1.00 -0.30 6.11
N GLY A 217 -0.08 0.36 6.54
CA GLY A 217 -0.90 1.25 5.73
C GLY A 217 -0.51 2.73 5.93
N GLN A 218 -0.52 3.49 4.85
CA GLN A 218 -0.34 4.94 4.88
C GLN A 218 -1.18 5.59 3.77
N ASP A 219 -2.18 6.38 4.16
CA ASP A 219 -3.19 6.92 3.25
C ASP A 219 -3.85 5.83 2.41
N GLU A 220 -3.71 5.87 1.08
CA GLU A 220 -4.23 4.83 0.17
C GLU A 220 -3.25 3.65 0.01
N LEU A 221 -1.99 3.81 0.42
CA LEU A 221 -0.94 2.82 0.20
C LEU A 221 -0.91 1.77 1.32
N VAL A 222 -0.62 0.54 0.92
CA VAL A 222 -0.24 -0.53 1.81
C VAL A 222 1.16 -1.00 1.44
N PHE A 223 1.96 -1.30 2.44
CA PHE A 223 3.27 -1.90 2.31
C PHE A 223 3.21 -3.29 2.94
N ASP A 224 3.54 -4.30 2.16
CA ASP A 224 3.36 -5.69 2.56
C ASP A 224 4.55 -6.27 3.36
N GLY A 225 5.63 -5.51 3.52
CA GLY A 225 6.86 -6.04 4.10
C GLY A 225 7.49 -7.08 3.18
N GLY A 226 7.53 -8.35 3.62
CA GLY A 226 8.11 -9.43 2.83
C GLY A 226 9.60 -9.24 2.58
N SER A 227 10.33 -8.69 3.55
CA SER A 227 11.79 -8.54 3.49
C SER A 227 12.44 -9.88 3.25
N MET A 228 13.50 -9.91 2.41
CA MET A 228 14.09 -11.17 1.96
C MET A 228 15.59 -11.09 1.72
N ILE A 229 16.23 -12.24 1.66
CA ILE A 229 17.65 -12.38 1.29
C ILE A 229 17.76 -13.44 0.21
N CYS A 230 18.39 -13.10 -0.92
CA CYS A 230 18.75 -14.02 -1.99
C CYS A 230 20.28 -14.16 -2.07
N ASP A 231 20.77 -15.39 -2.25
CA ASP A 231 22.20 -15.64 -2.41
C ASP A 231 22.68 -15.32 -3.86
N SER A 232 23.99 -15.44 -4.06
CA SER A 232 24.63 -15.15 -5.35
C SER A 232 24.20 -16.06 -6.52
N THR A 233 23.41 -17.08 -6.27
CA THR A 233 22.82 -17.97 -7.29
C THR A 233 21.35 -17.66 -7.57
N GLY A 234 20.80 -16.64 -6.90
CA GLY A 234 19.38 -16.29 -6.95
C GLY A 234 18.51 -17.12 -6.01
N GLY A 235 19.12 -17.99 -5.18
CA GLY A 235 18.39 -18.81 -4.21
C GLY A 235 17.89 -17.98 -3.03
N LEU A 236 16.62 -18.19 -2.63
CA LEU A 236 16.05 -17.54 -1.46
C LEU A 236 16.64 -18.14 -0.17
N VAL A 237 17.34 -17.33 0.61
CA VAL A 237 17.99 -17.71 1.89
C VAL A 237 17.05 -17.49 3.07
N ALA A 238 16.35 -16.37 3.09
CA ALA A 238 15.45 -16.00 4.17
C ALA A 238 14.32 -15.11 3.67
N ARG A 239 13.13 -15.19 4.30
CA ARG A 239 11.97 -14.34 4.03
C ARG A 239 11.26 -14.00 5.33
N GLY A 240 11.00 -12.72 5.56
CA GLY A 240 10.16 -12.21 6.64
C GLY A 240 8.67 -12.40 6.35
N PRO A 241 7.81 -12.25 7.38
CA PRO A 241 6.37 -12.34 7.21
C PRO A 241 5.82 -11.18 6.35
N ALA A 242 4.75 -11.45 5.59
CA ALA A 242 3.98 -10.40 4.95
C ALA A 242 2.97 -9.79 5.94
N PHE A 243 2.70 -8.50 5.79
CA PHE A 243 1.72 -7.73 6.59
C PHE A 243 1.95 -7.79 8.11
N GLN A 244 3.19 -7.92 8.54
CA GLN A 244 3.54 -7.98 9.96
C GLN A 244 4.92 -7.36 10.19
N GLU A 245 5.09 -6.62 11.30
CA GLU A 245 6.41 -6.18 11.76
C GLU A 245 7.28 -7.37 12.17
N SER A 246 8.57 -7.32 11.83
CA SER A 246 9.51 -8.38 12.17
C SER A 246 10.96 -7.91 12.19
N LEU A 247 11.80 -8.66 12.89
CA LEU A 247 13.26 -8.56 12.80
C LEU A 247 13.79 -9.87 12.24
N LEU A 248 14.16 -9.88 10.94
CA LEU A 248 14.72 -11.04 10.26
C LEU A 248 16.23 -11.05 10.47
N ILE A 249 16.75 -12.05 11.19
CA ILE A 249 18.18 -12.18 11.50
C ILE A 249 18.72 -13.43 10.81
N THR A 250 19.81 -13.27 10.06
CA THR A 250 20.38 -14.37 9.25
C THR A 250 21.90 -14.33 9.28
N ASP A 251 22.52 -15.50 9.45
CA ASP A 251 23.97 -15.67 9.29
C ASP A 251 24.30 -15.95 7.82
N LEU A 252 25.09 -15.08 7.21
CA LEU A 252 25.57 -15.17 5.84
C LEU A 252 27.04 -15.61 5.83
N SER A 253 27.42 -16.48 4.90
CA SER A 253 28.79 -16.98 4.76
C SER A 253 29.45 -16.41 3.53
N PHE A 254 30.57 -15.72 3.69
CA PHE A 254 31.36 -15.13 2.60
C PHE A 254 32.74 -15.76 2.52
N LYS A 255 33.24 -16.02 1.30
CA LYS A 255 34.58 -16.54 1.05
C LYS A 255 35.63 -15.46 1.37
N GLU A 256 36.83 -15.90 1.71
CA GLU A 256 37.96 -14.97 1.87
C GLU A 256 38.21 -14.14 0.60
N PRO A 257 38.59 -12.87 0.70
CA PRO A 257 38.78 -11.99 -0.46
C PRO A 257 39.75 -12.53 -1.52
N SER A 258 40.81 -13.24 -1.10
CA SER A 258 41.81 -13.85 -1.98
C SER A 258 41.29 -15.05 -2.77
N ALA A 259 40.17 -15.66 -2.35
CA ALA A 259 39.58 -16.84 -2.97
C ALA A 259 38.39 -16.50 -3.91
N ARG A 260 38.10 -15.23 -4.13
CA ARG A 260 36.96 -14.81 -4.95
C ARG A 260 37.28 -14.89 -6.44
N PRO A 261 36.44 -15.52 -7.26
CA PRO A 261 36.48 -15.28 -8.69
C PRO A 261 36.12 -13.80 -8.95
N LYS A 262 36.88 -13.14 -9.81
CA LYS A 262 36.47 -11.82 -10.30
C LYS A 262 35.20 -12.00 -11.13
N HIS A 263 34.04 -11.76 -10.51
CA HIS A 263 32.78 -11.80 -11.22
C HIS A 263 32.69 -10.55 -12.12
N LYS A 264 32.49 -10.77 -13.42
CA LYS A 264 32.11 -9.69 -14.34
C LYS A 264 30.58 -9.72 -14.41
N PRO A 265 29.87 -8.65 -13.98
CA PRO A 265 28.41 -8.62 -14.10
C PRO A 265 27.97 -8.92 -15.52
N ALA A 266 26.85 -9.62 -15.68
CA ALA A 266 26.33 -10.01 -17.00
C ALA A 266 26.15 -8.79 -17.94
N ASN A 267 25.90 -7.61 -17.38
CA ASN A 267 25.69 -6.35 -18.10
C ASN A 267 26.87 -5.37 -17.98
N ALA A 268 28.09 -5.87 -17.65
CA ALA A 268 29.26 -5.01 -17.41
C ALA A 268 29.72 -4.22 -18.64
N ASP A 269 29.38 -4.68 -19.85
CA ASP A 269 29.70 -4.01 -21.11
C ASP A 269 28.54 -3.12 -21.63
N ALA A 270 27.36 -3.16 -20.99
CA ALA A 270 26.33 -2.18 -21.24
C ALA A 270 26.88 -0.84 -20.76
N ASP A 271 26.95 0.13 -21.66
CA ASP A 271 27.36 1.48 -21.38
C ASP A 271 26.50 1.98 -20.20
N ALA A 272 27.08 1.96 -18.99
CA ALA A 272 26.45 2.51 -17.81
C ALA A 272 26.36 4.00 -18.07
N GLY A 273 25.30 4.41 -18.78
CA GLY A 273 25.09 5.77 -19.27
C GLY A 273 25.31 6.78 -18.16
N ALA A 274 25.74 7.98 -18.50
CA ALA A 274 25.94 9.09 -17.58
C ALA A 274 24.73 9.17 -16.63
N GLY A 275 24.88 8.73 -15.37
CA GLY A 275 23.80 8.80 -14.39
C GLY A 275 23.60 7.61 -13.45
N VAL A 276 24.36 6.51 -13.53
CA VAL A 276 24.29 5.39 -12.56
C VAL A 276 25.16 5.55 -11.32
N GLY A 277 25.92 6.66 -11.22
CA GLY A 277 26.79 6.98 -10.10
C GLY A 277 28.23 6.51 -10.27
N THR A 278 29.10 6.93 -9.36
CA THR A 278 30.54 6.60 -9.32
C THR A 278 30.85 5.77 -8.08
N PRO A 279 31.79 4.78 -8.17
CA PRO A 279 32.13 3.95 -7.02
C PRO A 279 32.93 4.73 -5.96
N LYS A 280 32.69 4.40 -4.68
CA LYS A 280 33.42 4.94 -3.53
C LYS A 280 33.63 3.81 -2.53
N ASN A 281 34.83 3.62 -1.99
CA ASN A 281 35.11 2.61 -0.98
C ASN A 281 35.35 3.27 0.38
N VAL A 282 34.69 2.75 1.43
CA VAL A 282 34.78 3.24 2.80
C VAL A 282 35.01 2.08 3.75
N THR A 283 36.06 2.11 4.57
CA THR A 283 36.29 1.13 5.63
C THR A 283 35.59 1.59 6.91
N VAL A 284 34.74 0.72 7.46
CA VAL A 284 33.94 0.97 8.66
C VAL A 284 34.47 0.15 9.83
N SER A 285 34.61 -1.18 9.68
CA SER A 285 35.12 -2.08 10.70
C SER A 285 35.81 -3.30 10.10
N GLU A 286 36.81 -3.82 10.82
CA GLU A 286 37.49 -5.05 10.50
C GLU A 286 36.67 -6.28 10.94
N ALA A 287 37.07 -7.47 10.44
CA ALA A 287 36.44 -8.71 10.85
C ALA A 287 36.63 -8.98 12.36
N GLY A 288 35.54 -9.21 13.05
CA GLY A 288 35.59 -9.65 14.45
C GLY A 288 36.15 -11.07 14.57
N THR A 289 36.84 -11.33 15.67
CA THR A 289 37.39 -12.66 15.99
C THR A 289 36.46 -13.51 16.87
N GLU A 290 35.34 -12.94 17.32
CA GLU A 290 34.42 -13.60 18.24
C GLU A 290 33.50 -14.61 17.53
N THR A 291 33.34 -15.79 18.16
CA THR A 291 32.38 -16.80 17.72
C THR A 291 30.98 -16.42 18.21
N LYS A 292 30.07 -16.14 17.28
CA LYS A 292 28.67 -15.82 17.61
C LYS A 292 27.89 -17.08 18.02
N PRO A 293 26.92 -16.98 18.95
CA PRO A 293 25.99 -18.08 19.22
C PRO A 293 25.23 -18.45 17.94
N SER A 294 24.96 -19.75 17.74
CA SER A 294 24.18 -20.19 16.60
C SER A 294 22.76 -19.64 16.65
N LEU A 295 22.24 -19.19 15.52
CA LEU A 295 20.82 -18.85 15.38
C LEU A 295 19.98 -20.13 15.34
N GLU A 296 18.75 -20.06 15.86
CA GLU A 296 17.76 -21.09 15.56
C GLU A 296 17.52 -21.15 14.06
N ALA A 297 17.33 -22.37 13.51
CA ALA A 297 17.08 -22.56 12.10
C ALA A 297 15.80 -21.79 11.71
N GLN A 298 15.95 -20.79 10.84
CA GLN A 298 14.80 -20.02 10.35
C GLN A 298 14.10 -20.80 9.24
N THR A 299 12.79 -20.98 9.39
CA THR A 299 11.94 -21.50 8.33
C THR A 299 11.66 -20.39 7.34
N ILE A 300 11.95 -20.62 6.06
CA ILE A 300 11.51 -19.71 4.99
C ILE A 300 9.97 -19.71 4.97
N LEU A 301 9.38 -18.58 5.29
CA LEU A 301 7.92 -18.47 5.30
C LEU A 301 7.36 -18.62 3.88
N VAL A 302 6.25 -19.34 3.77
CA VAL A 302 5.53 -19.45 2.49
C VAL A 302 4.98 -18.07 2.11
N GLY A 303 5.12 -17.68 0.86
CA GLY A 303 4.55 -16.43 0.38
C GLY A 303 3.03 -16.51 0.31
N MET A 304 2.36 -15.40 0.54
CA MET A 304 0.91 -15.25 0.34
C MET A 304 0.63 -14.82 -1.10
N ASP A 305 -0.49 -15.27 -1.67
CA ASP A 305 -0.96 -14.86 -3.00
C ASP A 305 -2.49 -14.88 -3.08
N GLY A 306 -3.01 -14.40 -4.21
CA GLY A 306 -4.44 -14.42 -4.51
C GLY A 306 -5.31 -13.69 -3.48
N PRO A 307 -6.48 -14.26 -3.13
CA PRO A 307 -7.42 -13.60 -2.22
C PRO A 307 -6.84 -13.31 -0.83
N GLU A 308 -5.89 -14.11 -0.34
CA GLU A 308 -5.30 -13.90 0.99
C GLU A 308 -4.50 -12.61 1.05
N GLU A 309 -3.61 -12.37 0.09
CA GLU A 309 -2.78 -11.16 0.10
C GLU A 309 -3.64 -9.90 -0.02
N ILE A 310 -4.67 -9.91 -0.88
CA ILE A 310 -5.59 -8.79 -1.05
C ILE A 310 -6.37 -8.53 0.24
N TYR A 311 -6.94 -9.58 0.84
CA TYR A 311 -7.73 -9.44 2.07
C TYR A 311 -6.89 -8.87 3.22
N ARG A 312 -5.67 -9.37 3.41
CA ARG A 312 -4.76 -8.87 4.45
C ARG A 312 -4.32 -7.43 4.19
N ALA A 313 -4.14 -7.04 2.93
CA ALA A 313 -3.88 -5.64 2.56
C ALA A 313 -5.06 -4.73 2.94
N LEU A 314 -6.31 -5.16 2.69
CA LEU A 314 -7.50 -4.41 3.09
C LEU A 314 -7.60 -4.27 4.62
N VAL A 315 -7.36 -5.35 5.36
CA VAL A 315 -7.37 -5.34 6.84
C VAL A 315 -6.30 -4.39 7.37
N MET A 316 -5.05 -4.51 6.89
CA MET A 316 -3.94 -3.67 7.33
C MET A 316 -4.15 -2.20 6.96
N GLY A 317 -4.50 -1.91 5.71
CA GLY A 317 -4.73 -0.54 5.24
C GLY A 317 -5.84 0.14 6.02
N THR A 318 -6.98 -0.54 6.23
CA THR A 318 -8.09 -0.02 7.02
C THR A 318 -7.71 0.23 8.48
N GLY A 319 -7.09 -0.76 9.12
CA GLY A 319 -6.70 -0.65 10.53
C GLY A 319 -5.67 0.45 10.78
N ASP A 320 -4.65 0.54 9.93
CA ASP A 320 -3.60 1.55 10.06
C ASP A 320 -4.11 2.95 9.73
N TYR A 321 -4.94 3.12 8.71
CA TYR A 321 -5.53 4.43 8.40
C TYR A 321 -6.27 4.98 9.62
N LEU A 322 -7.16 4.19 10.24
CA LEU A 322 -7.91 4.65 11.40
C LEU A 322 -6.99 4.97 12.59
N ARG A 323 -6.08 4.05 12.94
CA ARG A 323 -5.18 4.23 14.07
C ARG A 323 -4.26 5.43 13.90
N LYS A 324 -3.65 5.60 12.72
CA LYS A 324 -2.70 6.68 12.43
C LYS A 324 -3.36 8.06 12.35
N VAL A 325 -4.62 8.14 11.92
CA VAL A 325 -5.41 9.39 11.95
C VAL A 325 -6.00 9.67 13.34
N GLY A 326 -6.07 8.65 14.22
CA GLY A 326 -6.55 8.79 15.59
C GLY A 326 -8.01 8.41 15.82
N PHE A 327 -8.65 7.73 14.86
CA PHE A 327 -9.99 7.16 15.06
C PHE A 327 -9.91 5.82 15.79
N THR A 328 -10.79 5.64 16.78
CA THR A 328 -10.86 4.40 17.57
C THR A 328 -12.01 3.49 17.15
N LYS A 329 -13.04 4.03 16.49
CA LYS A 329 -14.22 3.28 16.05
C LYS A 329 -14.65 3.63 14.64
N ALA A 330 -15.22 2.63 13.97
CA ALA A 330 -15.80 2.74 12.65
C ALA A 330 -17.32 2.56 12.64
N LEU A 331 -17.98 3.25 11.71
CA LEU A 331 -19.41 3.21 11.47
C LEU A 331 -19.67 2.76 10.03
N ILE A 332 -20.57 1.80 9.82
CA ILE A 332 -20.85 1.22 8.50
C ILE A 332 -22.35 1.12 8.26
N GLY A 333 -22.79 1.57 7.10
CA GLY A 333 -24.15 1.30 6.63
C GLY A 333 -24.27 -0.14 6.12
N LEU A 334 -25.08 -0.97 6.78
CA LEU A 334 -25.34 -2.35 6.38
C LEU A 334 -26.61 -2.40 5.52
N SER A 335 -26.44 -2.68 4.23
CA SER A 335 -27.52 -2.77 3.25
C SER A 335 -28.07 -4.19 3.04
N GLY A 336 -27.37 -5.22 3.57
CA GLY A 336 -27.63 -6.62 3.24
C GLY A 336 -27.05 -7.06 1.88
N GLY A 337 -26.24 -6.21 1.25
CA GLY A 337 -25.47 -6.52 0.04
C GLY A 337 -24.03 -6.93 0.34
N VAL A 338 -23.38 -7.58 -0.65
CA VAL A 338 -22.05 -8.19 -0.52
C VAL A 338 -20.95 -7.18 -0.18
N ASP A 339 -21.00 -5.95 -0.71
CA ASP A 339 -19.98 -4.92 -0.47
C ASP A 339 -20.01 -4.44 0.98
N SER A 340 -21.19 -4.14 1.52
CA SER A 340 -21.35 -3.78 2.92
C SER A 340 -20.96 -4.92 3.87
N ALA A 341 -21.22 -6.16 3.45
CA ALA A 341 -20.84 -7.35 4.21
C ALA A 341 -19.32 -7.53 4.27
N LEU A 342 -18.63 -7.41 3.13
CA LEU A 342 -17.17 -7.48 3.08
C LEU A 342 -16.53 -6.33 3.86
N THR A 343 -17.02 -5.09 3.67
CA THR A 343 -16.52 -3.91 4.39
C THR A 343 -16.64 -4.10 5.90
N ALA A 344 -17.76 -4.58 6.40
CA ALA A 344 -17.96 -4.85 7.83
C ALA A 344 -17.03 -5.96 8.34
N THR A 345 -16.84 -7.00 7.55
CA THR A 345 -15.96 -8.12 7.92
C THR A 345 -14.50 -7.66 7.99
N VAL A 346 -14.02 -6.93 6.99
CA VAL A 346 -12.66 -6.33 6.99
C VAL A 346 -12.49 -5.38 8.18
N ALA A 347 -13.49 -4.54 8.48
CA ALA A 347 -13.42 -3.61 9.60
C ALA A 347 -13.34 -4.33 10.95
N VAL A 348 -14.12 -5.41 11.15
CA VAL A 348 -14.06 -6.22 12.38
C VAL A 348 -12.70 -6.92 12.51
N ASP A 349 -12.17 -7.48 11.43
CA ASP A 349 -10.85 -8.13 11.45
C ASP A 349 -9.70 -7.13 11.67
N ALA A 350 -9.89 -5.85 11.28
CA ALA A 350 -8.91 -4.79 11.42
C ALA A 350 -8.91 -4.11 12.81
N LEU A 351 -10.09 -3.98 13.42
CA LEU A 351 -10.30 -3.11 14.59
C LEU A 351 -10.80 -3.86 15.84
N GLY A 352 -11.31 -5.09 15.66
CA GLY A 352 -12.09 -5.78 16.69
C GLY A 352 -13.58 -5.40 16.66
N LYS A 353 -14.44 -6.36 16.94
CA LYS A 353 -15.91 -6.22 16.86
C LYS A 353 -16.48 -5.10 17.75
N GLU A 354 -15.85 -4.82 18.89
CA GLU A 354 -16.24 -3.78 19.84
C GLU A 354 -16.00 -2.35 19.32
N ASN A 355 -15.24 -2.23 18.23
CA ASN A 355 -14.88 -0.96 17.61
C ASN A 355 -15.60 -0.73 16.26
N VAL A 356 -16.56 -1.59 15.90
CA VAL A 356 -17.33 -1.48 14.67
C VAL A 356 -18.81 -1.44 14.98
N ILE A 357 -19.48 -0.40 14.48
CA ILE A 357 -20.94 -0.21 14.63
C ILE A 357 -21.59 -0.31 13.25
N GLY A 358 -22.55 -1.23 13.11
CA GLY A 358 -23.39 -1.35 11.93
C GLY A 358 -24.66 -0.52 12.08
N ILE A 359 -25.09 0.16 11.01
CA ILE A 359 -26.42 0.78 10.94
C ILE A 359 -27.15 0.24 9.72
N THR A 360 -28.29 -0.40 9.93
CA THR A 360 -29.22 -0.69 8.84
C THR A 360 -30.28 0.39 8.75
N MET A 361 -30.55 0.87 7.55
CA MET A 361 -31.40 2.04 7.28
C MET A 361 -32.48 1.71 6.26
N PRO A 362 -33.48 0.88 6.62
CA PRO A 362 -34.49 0.43 5.68
C PRO A 362 -35.37 1.59 5.19
N SER A 363 -35.79 1.48 3.91
CA SER A 363 -36.83 2.30 3.29
C SER A 363 -38.00 1.38 2.86
N ARG A 364 -39.05 1.95 2.28
CA ARG A 364 -40.17 1.21 1.69
C ARG A 364 -39.78 0.23 0.57
N TYR A 365 -38.60 0.44 -0.03
CA TYR A 365 -38.07 -0.40 -1.12
C TYR A 365 -37.08 -1.46 -0.63
N SER A 366 -36.72 -1.44 0.65
CA SER A 366 -35.78 -2.42 1.22
C SER A 366 -36.47 -3.75 1.38
N SER A 367 -35.90 -4.81 0.83
CA SER A 367 -36.45 -6.17 0.97
C SER A 367 -36.29 -6.69 2.41
N GLU A 368 -37.26 -7.53 2.85
CA GLU A 368 -37.15 -8.22 4.14
C GLU A 368 -35.88 -9.07 4.23
N GLY A 369 -35.44 -9.63 3.09
CA GLY A 369 -34.18 -10.37 2.97
C GLY A 369 -32.98 -9.51 3.32
N SER A 370 -32.89 -8.28 2.80
CA SER A 370 -31.77 -7.37 3.09
C SER A 370 -31.68 -7.01 4.57
N ILE A 371 -32.79 -6.79 5.24
CA ILE A 371 -32.83 -6.49 6.68
C ILE A 371 -32.43 -7.71 7.50
N SER A 372 -32.96 -8.90 7.18
CA SER A 372 -32.63 -10.13 7.88
C SER A 372 -31.16 -10.53 7.69
N ASP A 373 -30.61 -10.35 6.48
CA ASP A 373 -29.23 -10.64 6.15
C ASP A 373 -28.27 -9.70 6.88
N SER A 374 -28.59 -8.41 7.00
CA SER A 374 -27.82 -7.45 7.81
C SER A 374 -27.79 -7.84 9.29
N LYS A 375 -28.92 -8.27 9.84
CA LYS A 375 -29.02 -8.75 11.24
C LYS A 375 -28.22 -10.02 11.46
N LYS A 376 -28.30 -10.98 10.53
CA LYS A 376 -27.56 -12.23 10.59
C LYS A 376 -26.04 -12.00 10.50
N LEU A 377 -25.60 -11.16 9.56
CA LEU A 377 -24.20 -10.77 9.44
C LEU A 377 -23.68 -10.11 10.72
N ALA A 378 -24.41 -9.14 11.26
CA ALA A 378 -24.05 -8.45 12.50
C ALA A 378 -23.93 -9.43 13.67
N GLY A 379 -24.86 -10.38 13.80
CA GLY A 379 -24.81 -11.45 14.80
C GLY A 379 -23.60 -12.37 14.64
N ASN A 380 -23.28 -12.78 13.40
CA ASN A 380 -22.12 -13.61 13.10
C ASN A 380 -20.79 -12.91 13.41
N LEU A 381 -20.68 -11.61 13.11
CA LEU A 381 -19.51 -10.77 13.41
C LEU A 381 -19.45 -10.35 14.88
N GLY A 382 -20.58 -10.38 15.58
CA GLY A 382 -20.72 -9.94 16.98
C GLY A 382 -20.59 -8.41 17.14
N LEU A 383 -20.92 -7.64 16.10
CA LEU A 383 -20.93 -6.17 16.13
C LEU A 383 -22.26 -5.61 16.64
N ASP A 384 -22.23 -4.37 17.20
CA ASP A 384 -23.42 -3.63 17.57
C ASP A 384 -24.15 -3.14 16.32
N LEU A 385 -25.47 -3.44 16.22
CA LEU A 385 -26.30 -3.09 15.08
C LEU A 385 -27.46 -2.19 15.48
N TRP A 386 -27.53 -0.99 14.87
CA TRP A 386 -28.65 -0.07 15.00
C TRP A 386 -29.57 -0.17 13.79
N GLU A 387 -30.88 -0.16 14.02
CA GLU A 387 -31.88 -0.11 12.98
C GLU A 387 -32.53 1.27 12.97
N LEU A 388 -32.29 2.06 11.93
CA LEU A 388 -32.75 3.45 11.79
C LEU A 388 -33.51 3.61 10.47
N PRO A 389 -34.86 3.37 10.42
CA PRO A 389 -35.65 3.55 9.22
C PRO A 389 -35.59 5.00 8.70
N ILE A 390 -35.33 5.17 7.39
CA ILE A 390 -35.17 6.51 6.78
C ILE A 390 -36.48 7.13 6.31
N GLU A 391 -37.57 6.39 6.33
CA GLU A 391 -38.86 6.79 5.77
C GLU A 391 -39.35 8.17 6.22
N PRO A 392 -39.29 8.55 7.52
CA PRO A 392 -39.77 9.88 7.96
C PRO A 392 -38.99 11.03 7.31
N ALA A 393 -37.66 10.90 7.20
CA ALA A 393 -36.80 11.94 6.61
C ALA A 393 -36.96 11.98 5.07
N HIS A 394 -37.06 10.80 4.44
CA HIS A 394 -37.32 10.68 3.00
C HIS A 394 -38.65 11.34 2.63
N GLN A 395 -39.74 11.03 3.35
CA GLN A 395 -41.06 11.62 3.10
C GLN A 395 -41.05 13.13 3.29
N ALA A 396 -40.41 13.65 4.35
CA ALA A 396 -40.33 15.10 4.61
C ALA A 396 -39.64 15.86 3.47
N LEU A 397 -38.55 15.28 2.89
CA LEU A 397 -37.84 15.90 1.75
C LEU A 397 -38.67 15.85 0.47
N THR A 398 -39.34 14.74 0.20
CA THR A 398 -40.22 14.60 -0.98
C THR A 398 -41.42 15.52 -0.91
N ASP A 399 -42.07 15.65 0.26
CA ASP A 399 -43.20 16.58 0.48
C ASP A 399 -42.77 18.04 0.30
N MET A 400 -41.59 18.41 0.79
CA MET A 400 -41.04 19.77 0.63
C MET A 400 -40.89 20.18 -0.84
N LEU A 401 -40.58 19.23 -1.72
CA LEU A 401 -40.34 19.44 -3.16
C LEU A 401 -41.57 19.17 -4.03
N ALA A 402 -42.63 18.54 -3.50
CA ALA A 402 -43.77 18.04 -4.25
C ALA A 402 -44.41 19.08 -5.17
N GLU A 403 -44.65 20.33 -4.66
CA GLU A 403 -45.25 21.39 -5.48
C GLU A 403 -44.34 21.86 -6.62
N ARG A 404 -42.99 21.79 -6.43
CA ARG A 404 -42.01 22.16 -7.46
C ARG A 404 -41.82 21.07 -8.50
N PHE A 405 -42.05 19.82 -8.13
CA PHE A 405 -41.94 18.65 -9.02
C PHE A 405 -43.26 18.29 -9.69
N LYS A 406 -44.32 19.04 -9.41
CA LYS A 406 -45.63 18.79 -10.01
C LYS A 406 -45.58 18.83 -11.53
N GLY A 407 -46.05 17.73 -12.17
CA GLY A 407 -46.03 17.59 -13.61
C GLY A 407 -44.73 17.06 -14.22
N THR A 408 -43.74 16.72 -13.39
CA THR A 408 -42.58 15.94 -13.83
C THR A 408 -42.77 14.46 -13.49
N GLU A 409 -42.11 13.59 -14.24
CA GLU A 409 -42.05 12.15 -13.93
C GLU A 409 -40.95 11.89 -12.89
N ALA A 410 -41.16 10.89 -12.03
CA ALA A 410 -40.14 10.42 -11.10
C ALA A 410 -38.89 9.90 -11.85
N ASN A 411 -37.71 10.20 -11.33
CA ASN A 411 -36.44 9.79 -11.94
C ASN A 411 -35.37 9.59 -10.86
N VAL A 412 -34.09 9.63 -11.24
CA VAL A 412 -32.95 9.45 -10.33
C VAL A 412 -32.88 10.48 -9.20
N ALA A 413 -33.69 11.57 -9.25
CA ALA A 413 -33.71 12.56 -8.16
C ALA A 413 -34.33 11.96 -6.90
N GLU A 414 -35.46 11.28 -7.03
CA GLU A 414 -36.19 10.64 -5.93
C GLU A 414 -35.41 9.43 -5.40
N GLU A 415 -34.75 8.65 -6.29
CA GLU A 415 -33.87 7.55 -5.89
C GLU A 415 -32.71 8.08 -5.04
N ASN A 416 -32.03 9.11 -5.52
CA ASN A 416 -30.84 9.70 -4.87
C ASN A 416 -31.14 10.39 -3.52
N VAL A 417 -32.38 10.84 -3.27
CA VAL A 417 -32.77 11.38 -1.96
C VAL A 417 -32.56 10.35 -0.88
N GLN A 418 -32.91 9.06 -1.13
CA GLN A 418 -32.74 7.98 -0.15
C GLN A 418 -31.27 7.79 0.21
N ALA A 419 -30.38 7.69 -0.79
CA ALA A 419 -28.95 7.55 -0.56
C ALA A 419 -28.39 8.73 0.25
N ARG A 420 -28.82 9.97 -0.05
CA ARG A 420 -28.39 11.17 0.69
C ARG A 420 -28.92 11.21 2.12
N VAL A 421 -30.15 10.78 2.36
CA VAL A 421 -30.69 10.65 3.72
C VAL A 421 -29.87 9.66 4.52
N ARG A 422 -29.53 8.49 3.96
CA ARG A 422 -28.63 7.51 4.61
C ARG A 422 -27.25 8.11 4.91
N GLY A 423 -26.66 8.79 3.93
CA GLY A 423 -25.38 9.49 4.14
C GLY A 423 -25.46 10.54 5.25
N ASN A 424 -26.53 11.32 5.31
CA ASN A 424 -26.75 12.32 6.36
C ASN A 424 -26.90 11.69 7.75
N VAL A 425 -27.64 10.59 7.87
CA VAL A 425 -27.78 9.83 9.14
C VAL A 425 -26.40 9.35 9.60
N LEU A 426 -25.63 8.69 8.74
CA LEU A 426 -24.30 8.18 9.06
C LEU A 426 -23.37 9.31 9.52
N MET A 427 -23.32 10.41 8.77
CA MET A 427 -22.46 11.54 9.12
C MET A 427 -22.91 12.25 10.40
N THR A 428 -24.20 12.29 10.69
CA THR A 428 -24.71 12.83 11.95
C THR A 428 -24.26 11.99 13.15
N VAL A 429 -24.35 10.66 13.05
CA VAL A 429 -23.87 9.74 14.07
C VAL A 429 -22.34 9.86 14.22
N SER A 430 -21.63 9.90 13.10
CA SER A 430 -20.16 10.11 13.06
C SER A 430 -19.76 11.35 13.85
N ASN A 431 -20.36 12.48 13.57
CA ASN A 431 -20.06 13.74 14.26
C ASN A 431 -20.44 13.73 15.75
N LYS A 432 -21.52 13.01 16.10
CA LYS A 432 -21.99 12.93 17.49
C LYS A 432 -21.03 12.15 18.37
N PHE A 433 -20.43 11.08 17.85
CA PHE A 433 -19.63 10.15 18.63
C PHE A 433 -18.12 10.19 18.31
N GLY A 434 -17.70 10.94 17.29
CA GLY A 434 -16.30 10.99 16.84
C GLY A 434 -15.84 9.70 16.12
N TRP A 435 -16.77 8.97 15.50
CA TRP A 435 -16.47 7.73 14.76
C TRP A 435 -16.32 8.01 13.27
N ILE A 436 -15.47 7.27 12.59
CA ILE A 436 -15.31 7.43 11.14
C ILE A 436 -16.32 6.56 10.38
N VAL A 437 -16.91 7.11 9.31
CA VAL A 437 -17.76 6.34 8.41
C VAL A 437 -16.90 5.64 7.36
N LEU A 438 -17.04 4.32 7.24
CA LEU A 438 -16.47 3.52 6.16
C LEU A 438 -17.50 3.37 5.04
N THR A 439 -17.11 3.78 3.82
CA THR A 439 -17.96 3.61 2.63
C THR A 439 -17.75 2.23 2.02
N THR A 440 -18.74 1.75 1.30
CA THR A 440 -18.81 0.37 0.81
C THR A 440 -18.69 0.24 -0.71
N GLY A 441 -18.55 1.37 -1.44
CA GLY A 441 -18.44 1.37 -2.90
C GLY A 441 -17.17 0.69 -3.38
N ASN A 442 -17.30 -0.17 -4.40
CA ASN A 442 -16.23 -0.94 -5.02
C ASN A 442 -15.67 -0.26 -6.28
N LYS A 443 -14.58 -0.82 -6.86
CA LYS A 443 -13.90 -0.26 -8.05
C LYS A 443 -14.80 -0.21 -9.27
N SER A 444 -15.62 -1.23 -9.51
CA SER A 444 -16.51 -1.34 -10.67
C SER A 444 -17.60 -0.26 -10.65
N GLU A 445 -18.23 -0.05 -9.48
CA GLU A 445 -19.18 1.04 -9.26
C GLU A 445 -18.54 2.41 -9.41
N MET A 446 -17.33 2.61 -8.84
CA MET A 446 -16.56 3.84 -8.99
C MET A 446 -16.17 4.11 -10.45
N ALA A 447 -15.81 3.08 -11.22
CA ALA A 447 -15.51 3.20 -12.63
C ALA A 447 -16.71 3.72 -13.42
N MET A 448 -17.85 3.07 -13.26
CA MET A 448 -19.08 3.41 -13.99
C MET A 448 -19.78 4.67 -13.45
N GLY A 449 -19.38 5.14 -12.26
CA GLY A 449 -20.07 6.24 -11.57
C GLY A 449 -21.45 5.82 -11.04
N TYR A 450 -21.64 4.53 -10.82
CA TYR A 450 -22.85 3.95 -10.22
C TYR A 450 -22.83 4.18 -8.70
N ALA A 451 -22.86 5.46 -8.34
CA ALA A 451 -22.77 5.96 -6.98
C ALA A 451 -23.45 7.33 -6.89
N THR A 452 -24.01 7.66 -5.74
CA THR A 452 -24.68 8.92 -5.46
C THR A 452 -23.74 9.87 -4.70
N LEU A 453 -23.43 11.04 -5.31
CA LEU A 453 -22.70 12.10 -4.62
C LEU A 453 -23.41 12.51 -3.33
N TYR A 454 -22.63 12.56 -2.24
CA TYR A 454 -23.13 12.90 -0.89
C TYR A 454 -24.15 11.90 -0.34
N GLY A 455 -24.25 10.71 -0.94
CA GLY A 455 -25.07 9.60 -0.50
C GLY A 455 -24.20 8.43 -0.01
N ASP A 456 -24.15 7.36 -0.79
CA ASP A 456 -23.35 6.16 -0.52
C ASP A 456 -21.83 6.40 -0.58
N MET A 457 -21.40 7.50 -1.21
CA MET A 457 -20.01 7.96 -1.19
C MET A 457 -19.64 8.78 0.07
N ALA A 458 -20.61 9.08 0.94
CA ALA A 458 -20.35 9.90 2.14
C ALA A 458 -19.64 9.09 3.22
N GLY A 459 -18.40 9.46 3.52
CA GLY A 459 -17.58 8.81 4.55
C GLY A 459 -16.17 9.35 4.60
N GLY A 460 -15.37 8.79 5.51
CA GLY A 460 -13.97 9.19 5.73
C GLY A 460 -12.96 8.23 5.12
N PHE A 461 -13.36 6.98 4.82
CA PHE A 461 -12.48 6.00 4.19
C PHE A 461 -13.29 4.97 3.38
N ALA A 462 -12.79 4.60 2.20
CA ALA A 462 -13.47 3.69 1.26
C ALA A 462 -12.71 2.37 1.15
N VAL A 463 -13.10 1.39 1.96
CA VAL A 463 -12.36 0.12 2.12
C VAL A 463 -12.20 -0.62 0.78
N LEU A 464 -13.25 -0.67 -0.04
CA LEU A 464 -13.30 -1.45 -1.28
C LEU A 464 -13.10 -0.62 -2.55
N LYS A 465 -12.69 0.65 -2.43
CA LYS A 465 -12.60 1.62 -3.55
C LYS A 465 -11.84 1.09 -4.77
N ASP A 466 -10.82 0.26 -4.55
CA ASP A 466 -9.96 -0.31 -5.59
C ASP A 466 -10.15 -1.83 -5.76
N VAL A 467 -11.23 -2.40 -5.25
CA VAL A 467 -11.56 -3.83 -5.35
C VAL A 467 -12.63 -4.02 -6.43
N PRO A 468 -12.35 -4.73 -7.56
CA PRO A 468 -13.35 -5.10 -8.55
C PRO A 468 -14.49 -5.93 -7.94
N LYS A 469 -15.70 -5.83 -8.46
CA LYS A 469 -16.89 -6.54 -7.93
C LYS A 469 -16.71 -8.06 -7.92
N THR A 470 -16.12 -8.61 -8.95
CA THR A 470 -15.80 -10.04 -9.04
C THR A 470 -14.86 -10.47 -7.90
N THR A 471 -13.84 -9.66 -7.63
CA THR A 471 -12.91 -9.89 -6.51
C THR A 471 -13.60 -9.74 -5.15
N VAL A 472 -14.59 -8.85 -5.00
CA VAL A 472 -15.38 -8.76 -3.75
C VAL A 472 -16.01 -10.11 -3.41
N TYR A 473 -16.63 -10.80 -4.39
CA TYR A 473 -17.20 -12.14 -4.18
C TYR A 473 -16.14 -13.19 -3.86
N GLU A 474 -14.97 -13.14 -4.52
CA GLU A 474 -13.86 -14.04 -4.24
C GLU A 474 -13.35 -13.89 -2.80
N LEU A 475 -13.15 -12.65 -2.35
CA LEU A 475 -12.72 -12.35 -0.99
C LEU A 475 -13.73 -12.81 0.06
N CYS A 476 -15.03 -12.62 -0.18
CA CYS A 476 -16.08 -13.12 0.70
C CYS A 476 -16.04 -14.65 0.83
N ARG A 477 -15.93 -15.37 -0.30
CA ARG A 477 -15.84 -16.84 -0.29
C ARG A 477 -14.57 -17.32 0.41
N TRP A 478 -13.43 -16.70 0.10
CA TRP A 478 -12.17 -17.02 0.76
C TRP A 478 -12.26 -16.79 2.27
N ARG A 479 -12.73 -15.61 2.71
CA ARG A 479 -12.85 -15.27 4.14
C ARG A 479 -13.80 -16.21 4.89
N ASN A 480 -14.85 -16.69 4.27
CA ASN A 480 -15.77 -17.65 4.86
C ASN A 480 -15.12 -18.99 5.20
N GLY A 481 -14.05 -19.38 4.53
CA GLY A 481 -13.25 -20.57 4.85
C GLY A 481 -12.13 -20.34 5.86
N GLN A 482 -11.99 -19.11 6.41
CA GLN A 482 -10.85 -18.70 7.25
C GLN A 482 -11.26 -18.34 8.69
N GLY A 483 -12.39 -18.78 9.17
CA GLY A 483 -12.94 -18.39 10.47
C GLY A 483 -11.93 -18.53 11.62
N GLN A 484 -11.23 -19.67 11.69
CA GLN A 484 -10.25 -19.93 12.72
C GLN A 484 -9.06 -18.94 12.70
N ALA A 485 -8.57 -18.57 11.50
CA ALA A 485 -7.44 -17.65 11.34
C ALA A 485 -7.76 -16.22 11.81
N PHE A 486 -9.04 -15.84 11.84
CA PHE A 486 -9.51 -14.52 12.29
C PHE A 486 -10.30 -14.56 13.60
N GLY A 487 -10.29 -15.70 14.31
CA GLY A 487 -10.98 -15.85 15.61
C GLY A 487 -12.51 -15.78 15.51
N THR A 488 -13.07 -16.15 14.35
CA THR A 488 -14.50 -16.19 14.09
C THR A 488 -14.95 -17.60 13.66
N MET A 489 -16.24 -17.77 13.39
CA MET A 489 -16.75 -18.98 12.74
C MET A 489 -16.51 -18.97 11.23
N ASP A 490 -16.45 -20.13 10.61
CA ASP A 490 -16.53 -20.25 9.16
C ASP A 490 -17.94 -19.84 8.68
N GLY A 491 -18.03 -19.29 7.46
CA GLY A 491 -19.29 -18.80 6.92
C GLY A 491 -19.82 -17.55 7.63
N VAL A 492 -18.94 -16.69 8.12
CA VAL A 492 -19.30 -15.44 8.82
C VAL A 492 -20.21 -14.54 7.97
N ILE A 493 -19.97 -14.49 6.65
CA ILE A 493 -20.83 -13.80 5.68
C ILE A 493 -21.92 -14.78 5.26
N PRO A 494 -23.24 -14.49 5.50
CA PRO A 494 -24.33 -15.37 5.11
C PRO A 494 -24.33 -15.71 3.61
N VAL A 495 -24.56 -16.98 3.27
CA VAL A 495 -24.61 -17.44 1.87
C VAL A 495 -25.71 -16.71 1.08
N ALA A 496 -26.83 -16.37 1.72
CA ALA A 496 -27.90 -15.58 1.10
C ALA A 496 -27.42 -14.23 0.54
N ILE A 497 -26.42 -13.59 1.18
CA ILE A 497 -25.81 -12.36 0.67
C ILE A 497 -24.97 -12.63 -0.59
N LEU A 498 -24.31 -13.79 -0.68
CA LEU A 498 -23.47 -14.17 -1.82
C LEU A 498 -24.29 -14.61 -3.04
N ASP A 499 -25.45 -15.20 -2.81
CA ASP A 499 -26.34 -15.71 -3.86
C ASP A 499 -27.33 -14.65 -4.37
N LYS A 500 -27.49 -13.55 -3.64
CA LYS A 500 -28.39 -12.46 -3.96
C LYS A 500 -27.87 -11.64 -5.14
N PRO A 501 -28.70 -11.39 -6.18
CA PRO A 501 -28.31 -10.48 -7.26
C PRO A 501 -28.01 -9.07 -6.73
N PRO A 502 -26.97 -8.40 -7.23
CA PRO A 502 -26.63 -7.04 -6.83
C PRO A 502 -27.75 -6.03 -7.14
N SER A 503 -28.08 -5.19 -6.16
CA SER A 503 -29.12 -4.17 -6.28
C SER A 503 -28.89 -3.03 -5.30
N ALA A 504 -29.12 -1.78 -5.73
CA ALA A 504 -29.14 -0.59 -4.88
C ALA A 504 -30.43 -0.44 -4.05
N GLU A 505 -31.51 -1.17 -4.34
CA GLU A 505 -32.82 -1.14 -3.67
C GLU A 505 -33.38 0.30 -3.48
N LEU A 506 -33.24 1.17 -4.48
CA LEU A 506 -33.75 2.55 -4.46
C LEU A 506 -35.11 2.69 -5.13
N ARG A 507 -35.54 1.66 -5.88
CA ARG A 507 -36.87 1.50 -6.51
C ARG A 507 -37.29 0.04 -6.52
N GLU A 508 -38.59 -0.20 -6.78
CA GLU A 508 -39.14 -1.55 -6.81
C GLU A 508 -38.48 -2.41 -7.92
N GLY A 509 -38.02 -3.61 -7.54
CA GLY A 509 -37.44 -4.61 -8.47
C GLY A 509 -36.13 -4.19 -9.14
N GLN A 510 -35.43 -3.19 -8.63
CA GLN A 510 -34.16 -2.71 -9.20
C GLN A 510 -33.06 -3.77 -9.14
N LEU A 511 -32.31 -3.92 -10.23
CA LEU A 511 -31.09 -4.71 -10.31
C LEU A 511 -29.96 -3.87 -10.94
N ASP A 512 -28.72 -4.14 -10.56
CA ASP A 512 -27.54 -3.46 -11.16
C ASP A 512 -27.46 -3.76 -12.67
N ALA A 513 -27.88 -4.96 -13.08
CA ALA A 513 -27.97 -5.40 -14.48
C ALA A 513 -28.91 -4.54 -15.35
N ASP A 514 -29.82 -3.75 -14.74
CA ASP A 514 -30.66 -2.80 -15.49
C ASP A 514 -29.84 -1.65 -16.11
N SER A 515 -28.65 -1.36 -15.55
CA SER A 515 -27.83 -0.20 -15.91
C SER A 515 -26.38 -0.52 -16.26
N LEU A 516 -25.87 -1.66 -15.79
CA LEU A 516 -24.47 -2.07 -15.95
C LEU A 516 -24.37 -3.37 -16.75
N PRO A 517 -23.29 -3.56 -17.52
CA PRO A 517 -22.95 -4.89 -18.03
C PRO A 517 -22.74 -5.88 -16.86
N PRO A 518 -22.89 -7.19 -17.09
CA PRO A 518 -22.51 -8.20 -16.09
C PRO A 518 -21.08 -7.96 -15.61
N TYR A 519 -20.83 -8.08 -14.30
CA TYR A 519 -19.54 -7.73 -13.71
C TYR A 519 -18.37 -8.57 -14.26
N GLU A 520 -18.63 -9.82 -14.64
CA GLU A 520 -17.65 -10.70 -15.30
C GLU A 520 -17.20 -10.17 -16.67
N VAL A 521 -18.00 -9.31 -17.29
CA VAL A 521 -17.68 -8.63 -18.54
C VAL A 521 -17.14 -7.24 -18.28
N LEU A 522 -17.68 -6.53 -17.29
CA LEU A 522 -17.32 -5.16 -16.94
C LEU A 522 -15.90 -5.06 -16.37
N ASP A 523 -15.56 -5.90 -15.39
CA ASP A 523 -14.31 -5.78 -14.65
C ASP A 523 -13.07 -5.96 -15.54
N PRO A 524 -13.00 -6.96 -16.46
CA PRO A 524 -11.90 -7.05 -17.41
C PRO A 524 -11.76 -5.83 -18.33
N VAL A 525 -12.88 -5.20 -18.74
CA VAL A 525 -12.85 -3.99 -19.57
C VAL A 525 -12.35 -2.78 -18.77
N VAL A 526 -12.74 -2.68 -17.49
CA VAL A 526 -12.23 -1.64 -16.58
C VAL A 526 -10.74 -1.82 -16.35
N GLU A 527 -10.27 -3.03 -16.09
CA GLU A 527 -8.84 -3.36 -15.95
C GLU A 527 -8.06 -2.96 -17.21
N ALA A 528 -8.49 -3.40 -18.38
CA ALA A 528 -7.84 -3.08 -19.65
C ALA A 528 -7.71 -1.57 -19.87
N TYR A 529 -8.78 -0.81 -19.60
CA TYR A 529 -8.80 0.63 -19.82
C TYR A 529 -8.08 1.44 -18.76
N VAL A 530 -8.27 1.09 -17.48
CA VAL A 530 -7.78 1.90 -16.33
C VAL A 530 -6.38 1.50 -15.92
N GLU A 531 -6.11 0.18 -15.85
CA GLU A 531 -4.84 -0.33 -15.34
C GLU A 531 -3.80 -0.50 -16.44
N ASN A 532 -4.22 -0.98 -17.61
CA ASN A 532 -3.34 -1.28 -18.74
C ASN A 532 -3.29 -0.15 -19.80
N ASP A 533 -4.01 0.97 -19.59
CA ASP A 533 -4.08 2.13 -20.50
C ASP A 533 -4.46 1.80 -21.96
N LEU A 534 -5.17 0.69 -22.20
CA LEU A 534 -5.54 0.29 -23.54
C LEU A 534 -6.61 1.22 -24.13
N GLY A 535 -6.42 1.62 -25.39
CA GLY A 535 -7.40 2.38 -26.13
C GLY A 535 -8.52 1.51 -26.69
N TYR A 536 -9.60 2.16 -27.19
CA TYR A 536 -10.77 1.47 -27.73
C TYR A 536 -10.40 0.42 -28.81
N GLN A 537 -9.54 0.79 -29.78
CA GLN A 537 -9.16 -0.10 -30.87
C GLN A 537 -8.33 -1.30 -30.38
N GLU A 538 -7.44 -1.09 -29.43
CA GLU A 538 -6.60 -2.13 -28.86
C GLU A 538 -7.44 -3.15 -28.08
N MET A 539 -8.43 -2.67 -27.32
CA MET A 539 -9.35 -3.54 -26.57
C MET A 539 -10.23 -4.37 -27.51
N VAL A 540 -10.79 -3.75 -28.56
CA VAL A 540 -11.57 -4.48 -29.58
C VAL A 540 -10.71 -5.49 -30.33
N ALA A 541 -9.45 -5.16 -30.63
CA ALA A 541 -8.51 -6.11 -31.26
C ALA A 541 -8.17 -7.30 -30.34
N GLN A 542 -8.23 -7.13 -29.01
CA GLN A 542 -8.08 -8.21 -28.02
C GLN A 542 -9.38 -9.04 -27.84
N GLY A 543 -10.46 -8.71 -28.53
CA GLY A 543 -11.70 -9.48 -28.50
C GLY A 543 -12.77 -8.99 -27.51
N PHE A 544 -12.60 -7.84 -26.89
CA PHE A 544 -13.65 -7.22 -26.08
C PHE A 544 -14.82 -6.75 -26.95
N ASP A 545 -16.05 -6.85 -26.42
CA ASP A 545 -17.25 -6.39 -27.12
C ASP A 545 -17.19 -4.87 -27.38
N PRO A 546 -17.29 -4.41 -28.64
CA PRO A 546 -17.16 -3.01 -29.00
C PRO A 546 -18.20 -2.09 -28.32
N GLN A 547 -19.40 -2.59 -28.04
CA GLN A 547 -20.45 -1.79 -27.40
C GLN A 547 -20.16 -1.61 -25.92
N VAL A 548 -19.75 -2.68 -25.24
CA VAL A 548 -19.34 -2.64 -23.82
C VAL A 548 -18.13 -1.73 -23.64
N VAL A 549 -17.11 -1.89 -24.47
CA VAL A 549 -15.90 -1.03 -24.42
C VAL A 549 -16.27 0.45 -24.54
N ARG A 550 -17.12 0.80 -25.52
CA ARG A 550 -17.58 2.19 -25.72
C ARG A 550 -18.34 2.70 -24.50
N GLN A 551 -19.27 1.90 -23.96
CA GLN A 551 -20.05 2.25 -22.78
C GLN A 551 -19.15 2.50 -21.57
N VAL A 552 -18.19 1.61 -21.30
CA VAL A 552 -17.29 1.69 -20.15
C VAL A 552 -16.36 2.90 -20.27
N ILE A 553 -15.68 3.10 -21.40
CA ILE A 553 -14.79 4.26 -21.61
C ILE A 553 -15.58 5.57 -21.38
N ALA A 554 -16.74 5.70 -22.00
CA ALA A 554 -17.57 6.90 -21.86
C ALA A 554 -18.03 7.14 -20.41
N ALA A 555 -18.37 6.07 -19.68
CA ALA A 555 -18.78 6.17 -18.28
C ALA A 555 -17.59 6.52 -17.37
N VAL A 556 -16.46 5.85 -17.54
CA VAL A 556 -15.24 6.12 -16.74
C VAL A 556 -14.80 7.57 -16.92
N ASP A 557 -14.72 8.06 -18.14
CA ASP A 557 -14.25 9.43 -18.39
C ASP A 557 -15.23 10.48 -17.86
N ARG A 558 -16.53 10.29 -18.10
CA ARG A 558 -17.57 11.24 -17.65
C ARG A 558 -17.67 11.33 -16.13
N ASN A 559 -17.39 10.25 -15.40
CA ASN A 559 -17.59 10.18 -13.95
C ASN A 559 -16.33 10.52 -13.13
N GLU A 560 -15.26 11.03 -13.73
CA GLU A 560 -14.06 11.47 -13.01
C GLU A 560 -14.41 12.49 -11.91
N TYR A 561 -15.37 13.39 -12.15
CA TYR A 561 -15.78 14.40 -11.15
C TYR A 561 -16.38 13.78 -9.88
N LYS A 562 -17.06 12.63 -9.98
CA LYS A 562 -17.57 11.88 -8.81
C LYS A 562 -16.43 11.27 -8.02
N ARG A 563 -15.50 10.59 -8.72
CA ARG A 563 -14.34 9.94 -8.08
C ARG A 563 -13.45 10.91 -7.32
N ARG A 564 -13.31 12.16 -7.82
CA ARG A 564 -12.54 13.22 -7.12
C ARG A 564 -13.16 13.68 -5.80
N GLN A 565 -14.39 13.30 -5.52
CA GLN A 565 -15.11 13.59 -4.27
C GLN A 565 -15.27 12.33 -3.39
N ALA A 566 -14.76 11.20 -3.82
CA ALA A 566 -14.74 9.98 -3.00
C ALA A 566 -13.64 10.06 -1.94
N PRO A 567 -13.86 9.48 -0.75
CA PRO A 567 -12.81 9.39 0.27
C PRO A 567 -11.61 8.56 -0.22
N PRO A 568 -10.43 8.70 0.42
CA PRO A 568 -9.32 7.78 0.18
C PRO A 568 -9.72 6.35 0.50
N GLY A 569 -9.01 5.38 -0.06
CA GLY A 569 -9.30 3.96 0.17
C GLY A 569 -8.11 3.09 -0.19
N VAL A 570 -8.14 1.82 0.24
CA VAL A 570 -7.01 0.91 0.07
C VAL A 570 -6.75 0.63 -1.40
N LYS A 571 -5.53 0.92 -1.87
CA LYS A 571 -5.06 0.53 -3.19
C LYS A 571 -4.61 -0.93 -3.18
N ILE A 572 -5.19 -1.75 -4.07
CA ILE A 572 -4.84 -3.17 -4.21
C ILE A 572 -4.47 -3.56 -5.65
N THR A 573 -4.79 -2.73 -6.63
CA THR A 573 -4.50 -3.01 -8.04
C THR A 573 -3.22 -2.29 -8.48
N HIS A 574 -2.70 -2.67 -9.64
CA HIS A 574 -1.52 -2.02 -10.23
C HIS A 574 -1.76 -0.51 -10.42
N ARG A 575 -2.98 -0.12 -10.82
CA ARG A 575 -3.36 1.29 -11.01
C ARG A 575 -4.77 1.56 -10.47
N ALA A 576 -4.83 2.34 -9.39
CA ALA A 576 -6.07 2.75 -8.73
C ALA A 576 -6.62 4.08 -9.26
N PHE A 577 -7.91 4.33 -9.01
CA PHE A 577 -8.48 5.68 -9.14
C PHE A 577 -7.96 6.56 -7.99
N GLY A 578 -7.28 7.67 -8.31
CA GLY A 578 -6.68 8.57 -7.36
C GLY A 578 -5.35 9.13 -7.86
N LYS A 579 -4.29 9.01 -7.05
CA LYS A 579 -2.96 9.53 -7.40
C LYS A 579 -2.33 8.84 -8.62
N ASP A 580 -2.64 7.55 -8.84
CA ASP A 580 -2.13 6.77 -9.97
C ASP A 580 -2.67 7.24 -11.32
N ARG A 581 -3.93 7.64 -11.37
CA ARG A 581 -4.61 8.04 -12.60
C ARG A 581 -4.93 9.53 -12.57
N ARG A 582 -4.09 10.34 -13.20
CA ARG A 582 -4.22 11.81 -13.25
C ARG A 582 -5.06 12.24 -14.46
N PHE A 583 -6.28 11.75 -14.57
CA PHE A 583 -7.17 12.06 -15.69
C PHE A 583 -7.85 13.43 -15.49
N PRO A 584 -7.97 14.30 -16.52
CA PRO A 584 -8.60 15.61 -16.35
C PRO A 584 -10.12 15.47 -16.20
N ILE A 585 -10.70 16.20 -15.23
CA ILE A 585 -12.17 16.24 -15.03
C ILE A 585 -12.84 16.90 -16.23
N VAL A 586 -12.32 18.05 -16.68
CA VAL A 586 -12.85 18.75 -17.84
C VAL A 586 -12.20 18.17 -19.09
N ASN A 587 -12.88 17.17 -19.68
CA ASN A 587 -12.37 16.43 -20.82
C ASN A 587 -13.47 16.23 -21.88
N ARG A 588 -13.17 16.52 -23.13
CA ARG A 588 -14.05 16.27 -24.29
C ARG A 588 -13.46 15.29 -25.31
N TYR A 589 -12.30 14.73 -25.03
CA TYR A 589 -11.71 13.73 -25.91
C TYR A 589 -12.58 12.46 -25.94
N ARG A 590 -12.83 11.92 -27.13
CA ARG A 590 -13.61 10.69 -27.36
C ARG A 590 -12.82 9.75 -28.24
N GLN A 591 -12.34 8.65 -27.69
CA GLN A 591 -11.48 7.69 -28.41
C GLN A 591 -12.20 6.96 -29.55
N HIS A 592 -13.51 6.84 -29.49
CA HIS A 592 -14.31 6.07 -30.44
C HIS A 592 -14.94 6.92 -31.57
N GLU A 593 -14.70 8.23 -31.59
CA GLU A 593 -15.25 9.15 -32.60
C GLU A 593 -14.31 9.37 -33.81
N GLY A 594 -13.12 8.76 -33.76
CA GLY A 594 -12.09 8.87 -34.79
C GLY A 594 -11.77 7.52 -35.43
N GLY A 595 -12.74 6.98 -36.18
CA GLY A 595 -12.54 5.78 -37.00
C GLY A 595 -13.05 6.00 -38.41
#